data_ebb0b8c73b558f1553ec43a03ce52b09
#
_entry.id   ebb0b8c73b558f1553ec43a03ce52b09
#
_cell.length_a   1.000
_cell.length_b   1.000
_cell.length_c   1.000
_cell.angle_alpha   90.00
_cell.angle_beta   90.00
_cell.angle_gamma   90.00
#
_symmetry.space_group_name_H-M   'P 1'
#
loop_
_entity.id
_entity.type
_entity.pdbx_description
1 polymer ?
#
loop_
_entity_poly.entity_id
_entity_poly.type
_entity_poly.pdbx_seq_one_letter_code
_entity_poly.pdbx_strand_id
1 'polypeptide(L)'
;MPFGVSRPTEWPRRALRWIVLVGVGFVPLTDHELEHMAKELKPVLDEDFACLAETPEGELVGVSLSLPDYNQVLARLNGRLLPLGWLTALRTRHRIDEIRVLALGVKPEFQHTGVAAALYRDVWDACRRRGIKRAETGWILEINEPMNRAMEALVGRIVKRYRVYERLLEPDAVPGLPDTGSS
;
A
#
# COMPACT_ATOMS: atom_id res chain seq x y z
N MET A 1 11.73 -10.38 -21.22
CA MET A 1 10.79 -9.38 -20.69
C MET A 1 11.56 -8.06 -20.65
N PRO A 2 10.99 -6.93 -21.00
CA PRO A 2 11.70 -5.64 -21.04
C PRO A 2 11.93 -5.01 -19.65
N PHE A 3 11.77 -5.76 -18.56
CA PHE A 3 11.95 -5.30 -17.19
C PHE A 3 12.35 -6.46 -16.27
N GLY A 4 12.99 -6.13 -15.14
CA GLY A 4 13.31 -7.05 -14.05
C GLY A 4 12.59 -6.64 -12.78
N VAL A 5 12.24 -7.60 -11.91
CA VAL A 5 11.72 -7.33 -10.57
C VAL A 5 12.85 -7.56 -9.57
N SER A 6 13.11 -6.57 -8.73
CA SER A 6 14.18 -6.59 -7.73
C SER A 6 13.65 -6.24 -6.33
N ARG A 7 14.36 -6.71 -5.29
CA ARG A 7 14.10 -6.35 -3.89
C ARG A 7 15.24 -5.47 -3.41
N PRO A 8 15.03 -4.17 -3.26
CA PRO A 8 16.09 -3.29 -2.83
C PRO A 8 16.35 -3.46 -1.33
N THR A 9 17.61 -3.64 -0.96
CA THR A 9 18.07 -3.55 0.44
C THR A 9 18.03 -2.12 0.96
N GLU A 10 18.17 -1.15 0.05
CA GLU A 10 17.97 0.27 0.33
C GLU A 10 17.00 0.86 -0.69
N TRP A 11 15.98 1.56 -0.20
CA TRP A 11 14.96 2.15 -1.07
C TRP A 11 15.48 3.44 -1.70
N PRO A 12 15.61 3.48 -3.03
CA PRO A 12 16.00 4.71 -3.70
C PRO A 12 14.91 5.77 -3.50
N ARG A 13 15.31 7.04 -3.29
CA ARG A 13 14.37 8.16 -3.07
C ARG A 13 13.26 8.23 -4.13
N ARG A 14 13.60 7.89 -5.38
CA ARG A 14 12.64 7.83 -6.49
C ARG A 14 11.51 6.81 -6.24
N ALA A 15 11.82 5.65 -5.65
CA ALA A 15 10.83 4.63 -5.36
C ALA A 15 9.95 5.04 -4.17
N LEU A 16 10.52 5.66 -3.15
CA LEU A 16 9.75 6.21 -2.02
C LEU A 16 8.75 7.27 -2.48
N ARG A 17 9.17 8.20 -3.36
CA ARG A 17 8.27 9.19 -3.95
C ARG A 17 7.11 8.54 -4.70
N TRP A 18 7.40 7.46 -5.42
CA TRP A 18 6.38 6.71 -6.16
C TRP A 18 5.40 5.99 -5.24
N ILE A 19 5.90 5.34 -4.20
CA ILE A 19 5.05 4.65 -3.20
C ILE A 19 4.07 5.62 -2.58
N VAL A 20 4.54 6.81 -2.23
CA VAL A 20 3.70 7.87 -1.65
C VAL A 20 2.68 8.35 -2.66
N LEU A 21 3.10 8.64 -3.88
CA LEU A 21 2.19 9.09 -4.93
C LEU A 21 1.07 8.09 -5.21
N VAL A 22 1.40 6.79 -5.18
CA VAL A 22 0.44 5.71 -5.44
C VAL A 22 -0.38 5.37 -4.19
N GLY A 23 0.23 5.37 -3.00
CA GLY A 23 -0.40 4.90 -1.77
C GLY A 23 -1.20 5.96 -1.01
N VAL A 24 -0.82 7.24 -1.09
CA VAL A 24 -1.43 8.34 -0.31
C VAL A 24 -2.38 9.22 -1.15
N GLY A 25 -2.62 8.84 -2.41
CA GLY A 25 -3.65 9.50 -3.21
C GLY A 25 -3.25 10.86 -3.77
N PHE A 26 -2.09 10.95 -4.41
CA PHE A 26 -1.66 12.11 -5.23
C PHE A 26 -1.26 13.37 -4.47
N VAL A 27 -1.01 13.30 -3.16
CA VAL A 27 -0.46 14.44 -2.42
C VAL A 27 1.07 14.43 -2.58
N PRO A 28 1.66 15.43 -3.24
CA PRO A 28 3.11 15.52 -3.33
C PRO A 28 3.71 15.82 -1.95
N LEU A 29 4.50 14.90 -1.43
CA LEU A 29 5.26 15.11 -0.20
C LEU A 29 6.58 15.82 -0.49
N THR A 30 7.02 16.63 0.46
CA THR A 30 8.36 17.21 0.46
C THR A 30 9.42 16.13 0.70
N ASP A 31 10.68 16.40 0.32
CA ASP A 31 11.77 15.45 0.53
C ASP A 31 11.99 15.12 2.03
N HIS A 32 11.72 16.09 2.91
CA HIS A 32 11.79 15.90 4.36
C HIS A 32 10.71 14.93 4.88
N GLU A 33 9.48 15.08 4.43
CA GLU A 33 8.36 14.19 4.79
C GLU A 33 8.60 12.77 4.28
N LEU A 34 9.16 12.62 3.07
CA LEU A 34 9.55 11.33 2.50
C LEU A 34 10.62 10.63 3.34
N GLU A 35 11.66 11.37 3.77
CA GLU A 35 12.71 10.82 4.62
C GLU A 35 12.18 10.41 6.00
N HIS A 36 11.27 11.21 6.56
CA HIS A 36 10.62 10.89 7.83
C HIS A 36 9.80 9.60 7.71
N MET A 37 8.94 9.52 6.71
CA MET A 37 8.12 8.34 6.45
C MET A 37 8.94 7.09 6.17
N ALA A 38 10.03 7.21 5.42
CA ALA A 38 10.94 6.10 5.17
C ALA A 38 11.59 5.56 6.45
N LYS A 39 11.98 6.47 7.36
CA LYS A 39 12.53 6.09 8.67
C LYS A 39 11.50 5.39 9.56
N GLU A 40 10.26 5.86 9.54
CA GLU A 40 9.16 5.25 10.31
C GLU A 40 8.75 3.88 9.76
N LEU A 41 8.75 3.70 8.45
CA LEU A 41 8.42 2.43 7.81
C LEU A 41 9.53 1.39 7.95
N LYS A 42 10.80 1.80 8.01
CA LYS A 42 11.95 0.89 8.03
C LYS A 42 11.84 -0.24 9.07
N PRO A 43 11.39 -0.03 10.32
CA PRO A 43 11.30 -1.09 11.32
C PRO A 43 10.24 -2.15 11.04
N VAL A 44 9.23 -1.80 10.23
CA VAL A 44 8.07 -2.67 9.91
C VAL A 44 8.12 -3.21 8.49
N LEU A 45 9.07 -2.72 7.67
CA LEU A 45 9.31 -3.24 6.33
C LEU A 45 9.85 -4.67 6.41
N ASP A 46 9.32 -5.50 5.54
CA ASP A 46 9.85 -6.84 5.25
C ASP A 46 10.24 -6.85 3.76
N GLU A 47 11.54 -7.09 3.50
CA GLU A 47 12.11 -7.07 2.15
C GLU A 47 11.43 -8.06 1.20
N ASP A 48 10.88 -9.15 1.74
CA ASP A 48 10.13 -10.12 0.94
C ASP A 48 8.85 -9.54 0.33
N PHE A 49 8.29 -8.49 0.93
CA PHE A 49 7.02 -7.89 0.50
C PHE A 49 7.18 -6.51 -0.13
N ALA A 50 8.38 -6.19 -0.54
CA ALA A 50 8.70 -4.91 -1.13
C ALA A 50 9.54 -5.12 -2.40
N CYS A 51 9.01 -4.74 -3.56
CA CYS A 51 9.69 -4.96 -4.83
C CYS A 51 9.57 -3.77 -5.79
N LEU A 52 10.57 -3.66 -6.64
CA LEU A 52 10.67 -2.67 -7.71
C LEU A 52 10.71 -3.40 -9.06
N ALA A 53 10.04 -2.83 -10.04
CA ALA A 53 10.20 -3.23 -11.44
C ALA A 53 11.00 -2.15 -12.17
N GLU A 54 12.09 -2.56 -12.81
CA GLU A 54 13.01 -1.66 -13.51
C GLU A 54 13.31 -2.19 -14.90
N THR A 55 13.50 -1.28 -15.87
CA THR A 55 13.99 -1.65 -17.19
C THR A 55 15.47 -2.05 -17.13
N PRO A 56 16.04 -2.68 -18.17
CA PRO A 56 17.46 -2.97 -18.22
C PRO A 56 18.36 -1.74 -18.08
N GLU A 57 17.85 -0.57 -18.46
CA GLU A 57 18.54 0.71 -18.38
C GLU A 57 18.43 1.33 -16.97
N GLY A 58 17.72 0.66 -16.02
CA GLY A 58 17.56 1.10 -14.64
C GLY A 58 16.44 2.13 -14.45
N GLU A 59 15.53 2.25 -15.40
CA GLU A 59 14.34 3.06 -15.22
C GLU A 59 13.33 2.35 -14.32
N LEU A 60 12.87 3.00 -13.26
CA LEU A 60 11.81 2.50 -12.39
C LEU A 60 10.47 2.59 -13.13
N VAL A 61 9.81 1.46 -13.36
CA VAL A 61 8.55 1.36 -14.09
C VAL A 61 7.38 0.86 -13.25
N GLY A 62 7.67 0.29 -12.08
CA GLY A 62 6.64 -0.15 -11.15
C GLY A 62 7.17 -0.40 -9.74
N VAL A 63 6.27 -0.33 -8.78
CA VAL A 63 6.56 -0.62 -7.36
C VAL A 63 5.43 -1.43 -6.75
N SER A 64 5.79 -2.27 -5.79
CA SER A 64 4.82 -2.90 -4.88
C SER A 64 5.39 -2.88 -3.47
N LEU A 65 4.58 -2.43 -2.53
CA LEU A 65 4.90 -2.41 -1.12
C LEU A 65 3.74 -3.00 -0.33
N SER A 66 4.04 -4.05 0.41
CA SER A 66 3.12 -4.65 1.36
C SER A 66 3.78 -4.75 2.72
N LEU A 67 2.98 -4.71 3.77
CA LEU A 67 3.45 -4.89 5.15
C LEU A 67 2.77 -6.08 5.79
N PRO A 68 3.47 -6.82 6.67
CA PRO A 68 2.81 -7.76 7.56
C PRO A 68 1.73 -7.07 8.39
N ASP A 69 0.60 -7.71 8.60
CA ASP A 69 -0.49 -7.11 9.41
C ASP A 69 -0.15 -7.14 10.91
N TYR A 70 0.56 -6.13 11.35
CA TYR A 70 0.92 -5.95 12.76
C TYR A 70 -0.28 -5.76 13.69
N ASN A 71 -1.50 -5.51 13.17
CA ASN A 71 -2.69 -5.44 14.01
C ASN A 71 -2.95 -6.78 14.72
N GLN A 72 -2.55 -7.90 14.11
CA GLN A 72 -2.61 -9.20 14.77
C GLN A 72 -1.74 -9.27 16.05
N VAL A 73 -0.61 -8.58 16.04
CA VAL A 73 0.26 -8.45 17.21
C VAL A 73 -0.34 -7.49 18.22
N LEU A 74 -0.79 -6.32 17.78
CA LEU A 74 -1.38 -5.28 18.62
C LEU A 74 -2.64 -5.77 19.34
N ALA A 75 -3.49 -6.52 18.65
CA ALA A 75 -4.68 -7.13 19.25
C ALA A 75 -4.35 -8.05 20.44
N ARG A 76 -3.24 -8.78 20.36
CA ARG A 76 -2.79 -9.66 21.46
C ARG A 76 -2.16 -8.92 22.64
N LEU A 77 -1.66 -7.72 22.40
CA LEU A 77 -1.09 -6.87 23.46
C LEU A 77 -2.17 -6.20 24.31
N ASN A 78 -3.41 -6.12 23.81
CA ASN A 78 -4.53 -5.49 24.49
C ASN A 78 -4.19 -4.10 25.07
N GLY A 79 -3.42 -3.31 24.29
CA GLY A 79 -2.97 -1.97 24.69
C GLY A 79 -1.85 -1.92 25.74
N ARG A 80 -1.31 -3.05 26.17
CA ARG A 80 -0.29 -3.11 27.24
C ARG A 80 1.07 -3.57 26.69
N LEU A 81 1.99 -2.63 26.54
CA LEU A 81 3.35 -2.92 26.09
C LEU A 81 4.30 -3.29 27.24
N LEU A 82 4.06 -2.75 28.42
CA LEU A 82 4.88 -2.96 29.62
C LEU A 82 4.07 -3.70 30.70
N PRO A 83 4.71 -4.54 31.54
CA PRO A 83 6.15 -4.85 31.54
C PRO A 83 6.57 -5.94 30.55
N LEU A 84 5.69 -6.82 30.09
CA LEU A 84 6.03 -8.02 29.30
C LEU A 84 5.44 -8.02 27.87
N GLY A 85 4.67 -6.99 27.49
CA GLY A 85 4.02 -6.93 26.19
C GLY A 85 5.01 -6.95 25.03
N TRP A 86 6.17 -6.32 25.17
CA TRP A 86 7.22 -6.34 24.16
C TRP A 86 7.71 -7.77 23.82
N LEU A 87 7.80 -8.64 24.83
CA LEU A 87 8.19 -10.04 24.64
C LEU A 87 7.10 -10.81 23.89
N THR A 88 5.85 -10.51 24.19
CA THR A 88 4.69 -11.03 23.45
C THR A 88 4.72 -10.55 22.01
N ALA A 89 5.01 -9.28 21.75
CA ALA A 89 5.16 -8.73 20.41
C ALA A 89 6.25 -9.45 19.62
N LEU A 90 7.43 -9.64 20.21
CA LEU A 90 8.54 -10.34 19.58
C LEU A 90 8.21 -11.80 19.21
N ARG A 91 7.52 -12.51 20.10
CA ARG A 91 7.10 -13.89 19.84
C ARG A 91 5.97 -13.99 18.81
N THR A 92 5.11 -12.98 18.77
CA THR A 92 3.90 -13.02 17.95
C THR A 92 4.15 -12.56 16.52
N ARG A 93 5.14 -11.69 16.30
CA ARG A 93 5.46 -11.18 14.95
C ARG A 93 5.72 -12.30 13.92
N HIS A 94 6.28 -13.43 14.38
CA HIS A 94 6.53 -14.58 13.51
C HIS A 94 5.27 -15.42 13.19
N ARG A 95 4.13 -15.08 13.79
CA ARG A 95 2.85 -15.75 13.58
C ARG A 95 1.88 -14.92 12.74
N ILE A 96 2.34 -13.80 12.19
CA ILE A 96 1.55 -12.99 11.27
C ILE A 96 1.35 -13.81 10.01
N ASP A 97 0.10 -14.03 9.65
CA ASP A 97 -0.31 -14.81 8.48
C ASP A 97 -1.14 -13.98 7.47
N GLU A 98 -1.13 -12.68 7.64
CA GLU A 98 -1.76 -11.71 6.75
C GLU A 98 -0.79 -10.58 6.40
N ILE A 99 -0.94 -10.07 5.17
CA ILE A 99 -0.28 -8.84 4.73
C ILE A 99 -1.30 -7.79 4.32
N ARG A 100 -0.90 -6.54 4.38
CA ARG A 100 -1.63 -5.42 3.80
C ARG A 100 -0.82 -4.82 2.66
N VAL A 101 -1.40 -4.78 1.47
CA VAL A 101 -0.82 -4.08 0.32
C VAL A 101 -1.05 -2.58 0.51
N LEU A 102 0.02 -1.83 0.73
CA LEU A 102 -0.02 -0.37 0.92
C LEU A 102 -0.01 0.39 -0.40
N ALA A 103 0.84 -0.06 -1.31
CA ALA A 103 0.99 0.59 -2.59
C ALA A 103 1.33 -0.45 -3.66
N LEU A 104 0.70 -0.32 -4.81
CA LEU A 104 1.06 -1.01 -6.04
C LEU A 104 0.79 -0.05 -7.19
N GLY A 105 1.79 0.26 -7.95
CA GLY A 105 1.68 1.17 -9.08
C GLY A 105 2.61 0.80 -10.21
N VAL A 106 2.15 1.09 -11.42
CA VAL A 106 2.90 0.92 -12.66
C VAL A 106 2.77 2.22 -13.45
N LYS A 107 3.87 2.68 -14.03
CA LYS A 107 3.86 3.87 -14.91
C LYS A 107 2.86 3.68 -16.05
N PRO A 108 2.13 4.74 -16.45
CA PRO A 108 1.11 4.67 -17.49
C PRO A 108 1.63 4.02 -18.78
N GLU A 109 2.85 4.32 -19.19
CA GLU A 109 3.49 3.83 -20.42
C GLU A 109 3.78 2.32 -20.36
N PHE A 110 3.87 1.76 -19.15
CA PHE A 110 4.14 0.33 -18.90
C PHE A 110 2.91 -0.44 -18.44
N GLN A 111 1.75 0.22 -18.36
CA GLN A 111 0.49 -0.49 -18.20
C GLN A 111 0.26 -1.40 -19.40
N HIS A 112 -0.33 -2.56 -19.19
CA HIS A 112 -0.56 -3.59 -20.22
C HIS A 112 0.71 -4.31 -20.73
N THR A 113 1.90 -3.97 -20.25
CA THR A 113 3.16 -4.67 -20.63
C THR A 113 3.48 -5.90 -19.78
N GLY A 114 2.63 -6.22 -18.80
CA GLY A 114 2.81 -7.33 -17.86
C GLY A 114 3.57 -6.98 -16.57
N VAL A 115 4.01 -5.73 -16.37
CA VAL A 115 4.69 -5.28 -15.13
C VAL A 115 3.83 -5.51 -13.91
N ALA A 116 2.54 -5.12 -13.95
CA ALA A 116 1.63 -5.35 -12.83
C ALA A 116 1.49 -6.83 -12.49
N ALA A 117 1.36 -7.69 -13.50
CA ALA A 117 1.25 -9.13 -13.31
C ALA A 117 2.52 -9.73 -12.68
N ALA A 118 3.70 -9.22 -13.06
CA ALA A 118 4.97 -9.64 -12.47
C ALA A 118 5.06 -9.23 -10.99
N LEU A 119 4.66 -8.00 -10.65
CA LEU A 119 4.61 -7.52 -9.26
C LEU A 119 3.62 -8.35 -8.42
N TYR A 120 2.42 -8.63 -8.91
CA TYR A 120 1.46 -9.50 -8.22
C TYR A 120 2.03 -10.90 -8.00
N ARG A 121 2.67 -11.46 -9.01
CA ARG A 121 3.28 -12.78 -8.92
C ARG A 121 4.39 -12.82 -7.87
N ASP A 122 5.25 -11.80 -7.83
CA ASP A 122 6.34 -11.73 -6.84
C ASP A 122 5.80 -11.67 -5.41
N VAL A 123 4.78 -10.84 -5.15
CA VAL A 123 4.09 -10.78 -3.85
C VAL A 123 3.44 -12.13 -3.52
N TRP A 124 2.78 -12.75 -4.49
CA TRP A 124 2.17 -14.06 -4.30
C TRP A 124 3.19 -15.15 -3.92
N ASP A 125 4.32 -15.19 -4.63
CA ASP A 125 5.39 -16.14 -4.35
C ASP A 125 6.03 -15.88 -2.97
N ALA A 126 6.18 -14.61 -2.56
CA ALA A 126 6.60 -14.24 -1.22
C ALA A 126 5.60 -14.72 -0.16
N CYS A 127 4.30 -14.50 -0.37
CA CYS A 127 3.25 -14.99 0.51
C CYS A 127 3.33 -16.51 0.70
N ARG A 128 3.50 -17.25 -0.38
CA ARG A 128 3.62 -18.71 -0.32
C ARG A 128 4.84 -19.17 0.48
N ARG A 129 6.01 -18.54 0.23
CA ARG A 129 7.24 -18.86 0.96
C ARG A 129 7.11 -18.61 2.46
N ARG A 130 6.40 -17.52 2.83
CA ARG A 130 6.25 -17.06 4.22
C ARG A 130 5.04 -17.66 4.94
N GLY A 131 4.24 -18.48 4.26
CA GLY A 131 3.03 -19.07 4.84
C GLY A 131 1.90 -18.06 5.10
N ILE A 132 1.90 -16.95 4.39
CA ILE A 132 0.82 -15.94 4.43
C ILE A 132 -0.44 -16.53 3.81
N LYS A 133 -1.56 -16.39 4.51
CA LYS A 133 -2.85 -16.97 4.11
C LYS A 133 -3.79 -15.96 3.48
N ARG A 134 -3.65 -14.68 3.86
CA ARG A 134 -4.54 -13.61 3.42
C ARG A 134 -3.75 -12.34 3.08
N ALA A 135 -4.25 -11.60 2.10
CA ALA A 135 -3.75 -10.29 1.76
C ALA A 135 -4.93 -9.32 1.73
N GLU A 136 -4.85 -8.26 2.51
CA GLU A 136 -5.76 -7.13 2.40
C GLU A 136 -5.15 -6.14 1.39
N THR A 137 -5.85 -5.92 0.27
CA THR A 137 -5.50 -4.84 -0.64
C THR A 137 -6.17 -3.57 -0.11
N GLY A 138 -5.37 -2.60 0.26
CA GLY A 138 -5.81 -1.36 0.93
C GLY A 138 -7.01 -0.68 0.25
N TRP A 139 -7.21 0.58 0.45
CA TRP A 139 -8.37 1.25 -0.14
C TRP A 139 -8.21 1.37 -1.65
N ILE A 140 -9.11 0.74 -2.37
CA ILE A 140 -9.20 0.87 -3.81
C ILE A 140 -10.37 1.80 -4.09
N LEU A 141 -10.12 2.88 -4.81
CA LEU A 141 -11.18 3.78 -5.23
C LEU A 141 -12.17 3.03 -6.15
N GLU A 142 -13.45 3.27 -5.97
CA GLU A 142 -14.50 2.63 -6.76
C GLU A 142 -14.35 2.91 -8.27
N ILE A 143 -13.81 4.09 -8.61
CA ILE A 143 -13.51 4.53 -9.98
C ILE A 143 -12.20 3.96 -10.55
N ASN A 144 -11.38 3.28 -9.74
CA ASN A 144 -10.14 2.66 -10.21
C ASN A 144 -10.43 1.28 -10.83
N GLU A 145 -11.06 1.30 -12.01
CA GLU A 145 -11.45 0.08 -12.71
C GLU A 145 -10.29 -0.90 -12.97
N PRO A 146 -9.08 -0.47 -13.42
CA PRO A 146 -7.99 -1.41 -13.66
C PRO A 146 -7.62 -2.22 -12.42
N MET A 147 -7.57 -1.56 -11.26
CA MET A 147 -7.23 -2.22 -10.01
C MET A 147 -8.37 -3.13 -9.52
N ASN A 148 -9.61 -2.69 -9.63
CA ASN A 148 -10.78 -3.50 -9.27
C ASN A 148 -10.84 -4.77 -10.10
N ARG A 149 -10.67 -4.69 -11.42
CA ARG A 149 -10.62 -5.87 -12.32
C ARG A 149 -9.45 -6.80 -12.00
N ALA A 150 -8.28 -6.24 -11.64
CA ALA A 150 -7.13 -7.05 -11.24
C ALA A 150 -7.44 -7.84 -9.96
N MET A 151 -8.10 -7.22 -8.97
CA MET A 151 -8.49 -7.90 -7.74
C MET A 151 -9.55 -8.98 -7.97
N GLU A 152 -10.51 -8.74 -8.84
CA GLU A 152 -11.50 -9.75 -9.27
C GLU A 152 -10.82 -10.95 -9.93
N ALA A 153 -9.87 -10.69 -10.84
CA ALA A 153 -9.09 -11.74 -11.48
C ALA A 153 -8.25 -12.59 -10.50
N LEU A 154 -7.83 -11.99 -9.38
CA LEU A 154 -7.15 -12.67 -8.27
C LEU A 154 -8.11 -13.29 -7.25
N VAL A 155 -9.41 -13.37 -7.59
CA VAL A 155 -10.47 -13.92 -6.71
C VAL A 155 -10.62 -13.13 -5.41
N GLY A 156 -10.26 -11.85 -5.45
CA GLY A 156 -10.43 -10.92 -4.32
C GLY A 156 -11.91 -10.68 -4.01
N ARG A 157 -12.21 -10.43 -2.75
CA ARG A 157 -13.58 -10.13 -2.28
C ARG A 157 -13.61 -8.77 -1.59
N ILE A 158 -14.59 -7.95 -1.95
CA ILE A 158 -14.83 -6.69 -1.24
C ILE A 158 -15.39 -7.03 0.15
N VAL A 159 -14.61 -6.75 1.19
CA VAL A 159 -15.00 -7.03 2.59
C VAL A 159 -15.53 -5.80 3.31
N LYS A 160 -15.16 -4.60 2.86
CA LYS A 160 -15.63 -3.32 3.43
C LYS A 160 -15.76 -2.28 2.33
N ARG A 161 -16.76 -1.41 2.48
CA ARG A 161 -16.93 -0.19 1.67
C ARG A 161 -16.87 1.01 2.60
N TYR A 162 -16.08 2.00 2.21
CA TYR A 162 -15.93 3.25 2.94
C TYR A 162 -16.56 4.38 2.13
N ARG A 163 -17.13 5.35 2.82
CA ARG A 163 -17.64 6.59 2.23
C ARG A 163 -17.02 7.75 2.99
N VAL A 164 -16.49 8.70 2.25
CA VAL A 164 -16.02 9.97 2.79
C VAL A 164 -17.15 10.96 2.60
N TYR A 165 -17.51 11.66 3.69
CA TYR A 165 -18.53 12.68 3.69
C TYR A 165 -17.87 14.02 4.00
N GLU A 166 -18.23 15.04 3.25
CA GLU A 166 -17.84 16.41 3.48
C GLU A 166 -19.06 17.21 3.92
N ARG A 167 -18.90 18.06 4.92
CA ARG A 167 -19.89 19.02 5.36
C ARG A 167 -19.24 20.39 5.41
N LEU A 168 -19.78 21.32 4.68
CA LEU A 168 -19.41 22.73 4.76
C LEU A 168 -19.89 23.28 6.10
N LEU A 169 -18.99 23.96 6.81
CA LEU A 169 -19.31 24.60 8.09
C LEU A 169 -19.99 25.97 7.86
N GLU A 170 -19.68 26.61 6.74
CA GLU A 170 -20.32 27.85 6.30
C GLU A 170 -20.87 27.66 4.88
N PRO A 171 -22.20 27.76 4.68
CA PRO A 171 -22.81 27.55 3.36
C PRO A 171 -22.36 28.53 2.28
N ASP A 172 -21.93 29.74 2.69
CA ASP A 172 -21.58 30.84 1.78
C ASP A 172 -20.12 30.78 1.28
N ALA A 173 -19.34 29.80 1.71
CA ALA A 173 -17.90 29.74 1.41
C ALA A 173 -17.56 29.06 0.05
N VAL A 174 -18.54 28.52 -0.69
CA VAL A 174 -18.29 27.85 -1.97
C VAL A 174 -18.89 28.66 -3.12
N PRO A 175 -18.06 29.25 -3.96
CA PRO A 175 -18.53 29.85 -5.20
C PRO A 175 -19.10 28.78 -6.13
N GLY A 176 -20.41 28.77 -6.34
CA GLY A 176 -21.03 27.94 -7.35
C GLY A 176 -21.99 26.83 -6.88
N LEU A 177 -22.30 26.70 -5.59
CA LEU A 177 -23.46 25.91 -5.20
C LEU A 177 -24.76 26.69 -5.48
N PRO A 178 -25.75 26.08 -6.14
CA PRO A 178 -27.04 26.71 -6.30
C PRO A 178 -27.67 26.88 -4.90
N ASP A 179 -28.16 28.09 -4.67
CA ASP A 179 -28.94 28.46 -3.48
C ASP A 179 -30.13 27.51 -3.37
N THR A 180 -30.11 26.58 -2.45
CA THR A 180 -31.28 25.77 -2.11
C THR A 180 -32.18 26.65 -1.23
N GLY A 181 -32.81 27.62 -1.91
CA GLY A 181 -33.74 28.54 -1.31
C GLY A 181 -34.78 27.78 -0.49
N SER A 182 -34.82 28.10 0.75
CA SER A 182 -35.91 27.80 1.67
C SER A 182 -37.23 28.35 1.11
N SER A 183 -38.11 27.46 0.77
CA SER A 183 -39.56 27.75 0.65
C SER A 183 -40.29 26.95 1.69
#